data_4b31522482e167faf19cd17d464da81d
#
_entry.id   4b31522482e167faf19cd17d464da81d
#
_cell.length_a   1.000
_cell.length_b   1.000
_cell.length_c   1.000
_cell.angle_alpha   90.00
_cell.angle_beta   90.00
_cell.angle_gamma   90.00
#
_symmetry.space_group_name_H-M   'P 1'
#
loop_
_entity.id
_entity.type
_entity.pdbx_description
1 polymer ?
#
loop_
_entity_poly.entity_id
_entity_poly.type
_entity_poly.pdbx_seq_one_letter_code
_entity_poly.pdbx_strand_id
1 'polypeptide(L)'
;MADDLLPLSSGFPDATEAEWLASVDKVLKGRGIDSITRKTVDGLAIHPLYRESDFAAATDPLGTPGKAPYLRGATAAPDRFKPWDIRQAFAHPSPEVTNEELLRDLERGVMSVELKLDCTGQHGIQISTLDDLRTALKDLRADIATIALDHGAGSGVTAATLLGLWGQEQDTPASLKFDFNMDPLGCLARTGMLKGGLNAAFARLSAAAQSLGEAYPEAGLVRIDARMVHEAGGSDAQELAALIASA
;
A
#
# COMPACT_ATOMS: atom_id res chain seq x y z
N MET A 1 41.42 13.87 -13.26
CA MET A 1 41.91 12.96 -12.23
C MET A 1 40.71 12.06 -11.91
N ALA A 2 40.74 10.80 -12.37
CA ALA A 2 39.76 9.84 -11.94
C ALA A 2 40.04 9.56 -10.46
N ASP A 3 39.09 9.86 -9.60
CA ASP A 3 39.15 9.50 -8.21
C ASP A 3 39.30 7.97 -8.12
N ASP A 4 40.40 7.53 -7.54
CA ASP A 4 40.71 6.14 -7.24
C ASP A 4 39.83 5.74 -6.05
N LEU A 5 38.52 5.61 -6.31
CA LEU A 5 37.56 5.16 -5.31
C LEU A 5 37.82 3.68 -5.05
N LEU A 6 38.46 3.38 -3.95
CA LEU A 6 38.62 2.00 -3.48
C LEU A 6 37.21 1.41 -3.21
N PRO A 7 36.89 0.24 -3.79
CA PRO A 7 35.65 -0.45 -3.46
C PRO A 7 35.57 -0.69 -1.96
N LEU A 8 34.42 -0.46 -1.35
CA LEU A 8 34.20 -0.66 0.10
C LEU A 8 34.54 -2.08 0.56
N SER A 9 34.48 -3.06 -0.35
CA SER A 9 34.83 -4.47 -0.10
C SER A 9 36.28 -4.81 -0.35
N SER A 10 37.17 -3.90 -0.83
CA SER A 10 38.52 -4.20 -1.26
C SER A 10 39.43 -4.78 -0.16
N GLY A 11 39.10 -4.61 1.10
CA GLY A 11 39.83 -5.17 2.25
C GLY A 11 39.28 -6.51 2.76
N PHE A 12 38.25 -7.06 2.14
CA PHE A 12 37.59 -8.30 2.55
C PHE A 12 37.83 -9.38 1.48
N PRO A 13 38.36 -10.55 1.83
CA PRO A 13 38.46 -11.66 0.88
C PRO A 13 37.05 -12.17 0.54
N ASP A 14 36.84 -12.58 -0.71
CA ASP A 14 35.64 -13.26 -1.12
C ASP A 14 35.52 -14.60 -0.41
N ALA A 15 34.40 -14.78 0.30
CA ALA A 15 34.11 -16.05 0.98
C ALA A 15 33.58 -17.08 -0.02
N THR A 16 34.13 -18.27 -0.01
CA THR A 16 33.62 -19.39 -0.82
C THR A 16 32.40 -20.03 -0.15
N GLU A 17 31.60 -20.72 -0.96
CA GLU A 17 30.44 -21.50 -0.45
C GLU A 17 30.91 -22.53 0.60
N ALA A 18 32.01 -23.20 0.35
CA ALA A 18 32.54 -24.22 1.27
C ALA A 18 32.90 -23.62 2.64
N GLU A 19 33.51 -22.43 2.67
CA GLU A 19 33.87 -21.74 3.91
C GLU A 19 32.59 -21.28 4.65
N TRP A 20 31.58 -20.79 3.91
CA TRP A 20 30.29 -20.43 4.49
C TRP A 20 29.60 -21.65 5.10
N LEU A 21 29.49 -22.77 4.36
CA LEU A 21 28.88 -24.01 4.86
C LEU A 21 29.63 -24.58 6.08
N ALA A 22 30.98 -24.54 6.07
CA ALA A 22 31.74 -24.94 7.23
C ALA A 22 31.48 -24.07 8.47
N SER A 23 31.29 -22.77 8.27
CA SER A 23 30.93 -21.84 9.33
C SER A 23 29.50 -22.10 9.85
N VAL A 24 28.55 -22.40 8.97
CA VAL A 24 27.18 -22.78 9.31
C VAL A 24 27.17 -24.08 10.13
N ASP A 25 27.89 -25.11 9.68
CA ASP A 25 28.00 -26.41 10.38
C ASP A 25 28.56 -26.26 11.79
N LYS A 26 29.61 -25.44 11.95
CA LYS A 26 30.16 -25.11 13.25
C LYS A 26 29.16 -24.46 14.19
N VAL A 27 28.36 -23.49 13.70
CA VAL A 27 27.33 -22.81 14.50
C VAL A 27 26.18 -23.75 14.84
N LEU A 28 25.76 -24.58 13.89
CA LEU A 28 24.67 -25.54 14.06
C LEU A 28 25.09 -26.80 14.82
N LYS A 29 26.36 -26.94 15.18
CA LYS A 29 26.90 -28.10 15.91
C LYS A 29 26.59 -29.44 15.23
N GLY A 30 26.80 -29.50 13.90
CA GLY A 30 26.58 -30.70 13.08
C GLY A 30 25.11 -30.98 12.70
N ARG A 31 24.19 -30.10 13.06
CA ARG A 31 22.82 -30.14 12.49
C ARG A 31 22.86 -29.52 11.11
N GLY A 32 22.66 -30.25 10.04
CA GLY A 32 22.76 -29.77 8.68
C GLY A 32 21.92 -28.48 8.42
N ILE A 33 22.22 -27.79 7.30
CA ILE A 33 21.57 -26.55 6.87
C ILE A 33 20.05 -26.66 6.75
N ASP A 34 19.55 -27.87 6.49
CA ASP A 34 18.11 -28.14 6.42
C ASP A 34 17.39 -27.83 7.74
N SER A 35 18.11 -27.85 8.87
CA SER A 35 17.54 -27.51 10.18
C SER A 35 17.14 -26.04 10.32
N ILE A 36 17.61 -25.16 9.43
CA ILE A 36 17.29 -23.73 9.36
C ILE A 36 16.54 -23.36 8.07
N THR A 37 16.24 -24.35 7.23
CA THR A 37 15.35 -24.18 6.09
C THR A 37 13.92 -24.21 6.59
N ARG A 38 13.14 -23.16 6.31
CA ARG A 38 11.73 -23.06 6.68
C ARG A 38 10.85 -23.55 5.54
N LYS A 39 9.67 -24.05 5.87
CA LYS A 39 8.63 -24.26 4.88
C LYS A 39 7.49 -23.28 5.13
N THR A 40 6.98 -22.68 4.05
CA THR A 40 5.74 -21.91 4.12
C THR A 40 4.55 -22.83 4.34
N VAL A 41 3.39 -22.26 4.69
CA VAL A 41 2.12 -23.02 4.78
C VAL A 41 1.78 -23.66 3.42
N ASP A 42 2.16 -23.02 2.31
CA ASP A 42 1.97 -23.52 0.94
C ASP A 42 3.01 -24.59 0.54
N GLY A 43 3.93 -24.95 1.43
CA GLY A 43 4.93 -26.01 1.20
C GLY A 43 6.20 -25.56 0.50
N LEU A 44 6.38 -24.27 0.23
CA LEU A 44 7.59 -23.73 -0.36
C LEU A 44 8.74 -23.77 0.64
N ALA A 45 9.91 -24.27 0.20
CA ALA A 45 11.13 -24.23 1.00
C ALA A 45 11.78 -22.85 0.92
N ILE A 46 12.05 -22.23 2.06
CA ILE A 46 12.76 -20.97 2.18
C ILE A 46 14.14 -21.26 2.77
N HIS A 47 15.14 -21.16 1.93
CA HIS A 47 16.55 -21.38 2.32
C HIS A 47 17.09 -20.20 3.11
N PRO A 48 18.06 -20.41 4.01
CA PRO A 48 18.64 -19.35 4.84
C PRO A 48 19.46 -18.34 4.04
N LEU A 49 19.94 -18.70 2.87
CA LEU A 49 20.69 -17.86 1.94
C LEU A 49 20.43 -18.32 0.51
N TYR A 50 20.24 -17.35 -0.39
CA TYR A 50 20.18 -17.55 -1.84
C TYR A 50 21.42 -16.90 -2.48
N ARG A 51 22.04 -17.61 -3.41
CA ARG A 51 23.27 -17.18 -4.10
C ARG A 51 22.98 -17.01 -5.59
N GLU A 52 23.91 -16.40 -6.30
CA GLU A 52 23.82 -16.26 -7.75
C GLU A 52 23.65 -17.61 -8.46
N SER A 53 24.31 -18.67 -7.99
CA SER A 53 24.19 -20.03 -8.51
C SER A 53 22.80 -20.65 -8.35
N ASP A 54 21.99 -20.15 -7.41
CA ASP A 54 20.63 -20.64 -7.17
C ASP A 54 19.63 -20.04 -8.15
N PHE A 55 20.03 -18.97 -8.84
CA PHE A 55 19.26 -18.36 -9.92
C PHE A 55 19.76 -18.94 -11.25
N ALA A 56 19.12 -20.01 -11.74
CA ALA A 56 19.49 -20.61 -13.01
C ALA A 56 19.52 -19.56 -14.11
N ALA A 57 20.70 -19.30 -14.70
CA ALA A 57 21.00 -18.69 -16.01
C ALA A 57 19.95 -17.74 -16.66
N ALA A 58 19.08 -17.15 -15.91
CA ALA A 58 18.07 -16.24 -16.40
C ALA A 58 18.70 -14.86 -16.56
N THR A 59 18.64 -14.35 -17.76
CA THR A 59 18.57 -12.91 -18.04
C THR A 59 17.78 -12.25 -16.91
N ASP A 60 18.37 -11.31 -16.17
CA ASP A 60 17.84 -10.55 -15.03
C ASP A 60 16.33 -10.81 -14.76
N PRO A 61 15.99 -11.73 -13.83
CA PRO A 61 14.58 -12.12 -13.62
C PRO A 61 13.73 -10.99 -13.08
N LEU A 62 14.37 -9.93 -12.55
CA LEU A 62 13.68 -8.78 -11.96
C LEU A 62 13.47 -7.65 -12.95
N GLY A 63 14.19 -7.61 -14.06
CA GLY A 63 14.11 -6.57 -15.07
C GLY A 63 14.60 -5.20 -14.57
N THR A 64 14.42 -4.19 -15.40
CA THR A 64 14.80 -2.80 -15.09
C THR A 64 13.61 -2.03 -14.55
N PRO A 65 13.73 -1.23 -13.47
CA PRO A 65 12.66 -0.35 -13.01
C PRO A 65 12.11 0.52 -14.15
N GLY A 66 10.80 0.71 -14.21
CA GLY A 66 10.12 1.50 -15.22
C GLY A 66 10.01 0.87 -16.61
N LYS A 67 10.43 -0.40 -16.78
CA LYS A 67 10.29 -1.15 -18.05
C LYS A 67 9.40 -2.38 -17.86
N ALA A 68 8.67 -2.74 -18.91
CA ALA A 68 7.88 -3.97 -18.95
C ALA A 68 8.77 -5.19 -18.64
N PRO A 69 8.31 -6.17 -17.87
CA PRO A 69 6.95 -6.37 -17.31
C PRO A 69 6.69 -5.63 -15.96
N TYR A 70 7.43 -4.61 -15.62
CA TYR A 70 7.25 -3.74 -14.43
C TYR A 70 7.36 -4.43 -13.06
N LEU A 71 8.10 -5.52 -12.97
CA LEU A 71 8.29 -6.28 -11.73
C LEU A 71 8.96 -5.45 -10.61
N ARG A 72 9.71 -4.40 -11.01
CA ARG A 72 10.35 -3.44 -10.10
C ARG A 72 9.68 -2.07 -10.09
N GLY A 73 8.40 -2.01 -10.45
CA GLY A 73 7.61 -0.78 -10.47
C GLY A 73 7.64 -0.04 -11.80
N ALA A 74 6.66 0.84 -11.98
CA ALA A 74 6.44 1.60 -13.22
C ALA A 74 7.36 2.82 -13.35
N THR A 75 8.05 3.23 -12.29
CA THR A 75 8.91 4.42 -12.25
C THR A 75 10.38 4.02 -12.41
N ALA A 76 11.06 4.58 -13.40
CA ALA A 76 12.46 4.24 -13.69
C ALA A 76 13.43 4.70 -12.59
N ALA A 77 13.17 5.86 -11.99
CA ALA A 77 13.96 6.40 -10.88
C ALA A 77 13.02 7.09 -9.89
N PRO A 78 13.24 6.91 -8.58
CA PRO A 78 12.47 7.64 -7.57
C PRO A 78 12.77 9.14 -7.67
N ASP A 79 11.81 9.96 -7.23
CA ASP A 79 12.05 11.38 -7.02
C ASP A 79 13.18 11.54 -5.98
N ARG A 80 14.15 12.38 -6.31
CA ARG A 80 15.30 12.64 -5.44
C ARG A 80 14.90 13.23 -4.08
N PHE A 81 13.86 14.03 -4.05
CA PHE A 81 13.38 14.73 -2.86
C PHE A 81 12.24 13.98 -2.15
N LYS A 82 11.57 13.08 -2.88
CA LYS A 82 10.47 12.24 -2.37
C LYS A 82 10.68 10.78 -2.82
N PRO A 83 11.74 10.10 -2.32
CA PRO A 83 12.09 8.74 -2.77
C PRO A 83 11.04 7.70 -2.39
N TRP A 84 10.27 7.94 -1.33
CA TRP A 84 9.08 7.17 -0.92
C TRP A 84 8.05 8.13 -0.31
N ASP A 85 6.81 7.70 -0.29
CA ASP A 85 5.70 8.44 0.33
C ASP A 85 5.51 7.99 1.78
N ILE A 86 5.65 8.92 2.74
CA ILE A 86 5.38 8.66 4.15
C ILE A 86 3.90 8.95 4.38
N ARG A 87 3.08 7.88 4.40
CA ARG A 87 1.65 7.96 4.61
C ARG A 87 1.29 7.65 6.06
N GLN A 88 0.56 8.56 6.71
CA GLN A 88 0.06 8.40 8.08
C GLN A 88 -1.45 8.19 8.04
N ALA A 89 -1.92 7.18 8.79
CA ALA A 89 -3.34 6.93 9.00
C ALA A 89 -3.86 7.70 10.22
N PHE A 90 -5.02 8.35 10.06
CA PHE A 90 -5.71 9.11 11.09
C PHE A 90 -7.07 8.47 11.36
N ALA A 91 -7.39 8.27 12.63
CA ALA A 91 -8.57 7.53 13.07
C ALA A 91 -9.27 8.12 14.30
N HIS A 92 -8.92 9.33 14.72
CA HIS A 92 -9.59 9.95 15.85
C HIS A 92 -11.06 10.28 15.51
N PRO A 93 -12.06 9.94 16.36
CA PRO A 93 -13.47 10.13 16.03
C PRO A 93 -13.87 11.57 15.69
N SER A 94 -13.30 12.58 16.39
CA SER A 94 -13.57 14.00 16.13
C SER A 94 -12.83 14.48 14.87
N PRO A 95 -13.54 15.09 13.89
CA PRO A 95 -12.92 15.76 12.74
C PRO A 95 -11.96 16.88 13.14
N GLU A 96 -12.25 17.64 14.19
CA GLU A 96 -11.41 18.74 14.68
C GLU A 96 -10.07 18.23 15.19
N VAL A 97 -10.09 17.20 16.05
CA VAL A 97 -8.86 16.60 16.59
C VAL A 97 -8.06 15.92 15.48
N THR A 98 -8.73 15.25 14.55
CA THR A 98 -8.09 14.70 13.36
C THR A 98 -7.35 15.78 12.56
N ASN A 99 -7.97 16.95 12.37
CA ASN A 99 -7.34 18.08 11.69
C ASN A 99 -6.07 18.55 12.40
N GLU A 100 -6.13 18.73 13.73
CA GLU A 100 -4.97 19.13 14.52
C GLU A 100 -3.81 18.12 14.43
N GLU A 101 -4.14 16.82 14.48
CA GLU A 101 -3.15 15.75 14.37
C GLU A 101 -2.52 15.70 12.98
N LEU A 102 -3.32 15.76 11.92
CA LEU A 102 -2.81 15.64 10.55
C LEU A 102 -1.95 16.86 10.16
N LEU A 103 -2.34 18.08 10.51
CA LEU A 103 -1.52 19.28 10.24
C LEU A 103 -0.18 19.21 10.97
N ARG A 104 -0.19 18.84 12.25
CA ARG A 104 1.03 18.64 13.04
C ARG A 104 1.96 17.61 12.42
N ASP A 105 1.44 16.48 11.95
CA ASP A 105 2.24 15.39 11.41
C ASP A 105 2.76 15.72 9.98
N LEU A 106 1.99 16.47 9.18
CA LEU A 106 2.45 17.01 7.90
C LEU A 106 3.63 17.99 8.08
N GLU A 107 3.58 18.86 9.10
CA GLU A 107 4.71 19.74 9.44
C GLU A 107 5.97 18.97 9.86
N ARG A 108 5.82 17.71 10.30
CA ARG A 108 6.91 16.82 10.76
C ARG A 108 7.40 15.82 9.72
N GLY A 109 6.94 15.93 8.50
CA GLY A 109 7.46 15.15 7.37
C GLY A 109 6.57 14.04 6.85
N VAL A 110 5.32 13.92 7.33
CA VAL A 110 4.28 13.14 6.65
C VAL A 110 4.01 13.78 5.29
N MET A 111 3.85 12.98 4.26
CA MET A 111 3.70 13.43 2.87
C MET A 111 2.31 13.14 2.30
N SER A 112 1.61 12.15 2.84
CA SER A 112 0.24 11.82 2.48
C SER A 112 -0.55 11.37 3.70
N VAL A 113 -1.86 11.57 3.66
CA VAL A 113 -2.75 11.24 4.77
C VAL A 113 -3.72 10.14 4.35
N GLU A 114 -3.97 9.19 5.24
CA GLU A 114 -5.04 8.21 5.08
C GLU A 114 -6.12 8.46 6.14
N LEU A 115 -7.33 8.79 5.68
CA LEU A 115 -8.47 9.00 6.56
C LEU A 115 -9.18 7.68 6.77
N LYS A 116 -9.06 7.12 7.97
CA LYS A 116 -9.78 5.92 8.37
C LYS A 116 -11.18 6.32 8.83
N LEU A 117 -12.19 6.00 8.04
CA LEU A 117 -13.55 6.47 8.24
C LEU A 117 -14.41 5.43 8.96
N ASP A 118 -15.17 5.89 9.93
CA ASP A 118 -16.19 5.09 10.59
C ASP A 118 -17.34 6.00 11.04
N CYS A 119 -18.51 5.88 10.41
CA CYS A 119 -19.68 6.70 10.76
C CYS A 119 -20.16 6.50 12.21
N THR A 120 -19.74 5.42 12.88
CA THR A 120 -20.04 5.20 14.30
C THR A 120 -19.06 5.89 15.23
N GLY A 121 -17.88 6.30 14.75
CA GLY A 121 -16.80 6.89 15.54
C GLY A 121 -16.10 5.93 16.48
N GLN A 122 -16.36 4.61 16.40
CA GLN A 122 -15.74 3.62 17.29
C GLN A 122 -14.33 3.25 16.85
N HIS A 123 -14.08 3.23 15.53
CA HIS A 123 -12.83 2.73 14.95
C HIS A 123 -12.23 3.66 13.90
N GLY A 124 -12.75 4.88 13.79
CA GLY A 124 -12.30 5.85 12.80
C GLY A 124 -12.97 7.21 12.95
N ILE A 125 -12.66 8.09 12.00
CA ILE A 125 -13.15 9.47 11.96
C ILE A 125 -14.64 9.45 11.63
N GLN A 126 -15.43 10.19 12.39
CA GLN A 126 -16.86 10.30 12.17
C GLN A 126 -17.19 11.34 11.08
N ILE A 127 -17.08 10.92 9.83
CA ILE A 127 -17.45 11.73 8.64
C ILE A 127 -18.79 11.24 8.11
N SER A 128 -19.81 12.07 8.21
CA SER A 128 -21.17 11.80 7.72
C SER A 128 -21.64 12.84 6.71
N THR A 129 -21.06 14.02 6.76
CA THR A 129 -21.40 15.17 5.91
C THR A 129 -20.18 15.79 5.25
N LEU A 130 -20.41 16.66 4.27
CA LEU A 130 -19.33 17.43 3.66
C LEU A 130 -18.72 18.43 4.66
N ASP A 131 -19.49 18.94 5.62
CA ASP A 131 -18.98 19.86 6.64
C ASP A 131 -18.05 19.18 7.65
N ASP A 132 -18.31 17.90 7.99
CA ASP A 132 -17.37 17.11 8.80
C ASP A 132 -16.02 16.96 8.08
N LEU A 133 -16.10 16.70 6.75
CA LEU A 133 -14.90 16.56 5.94
C LEU A 133 -14.15 17.90 5.78
N ARG A 134 -14.87 19.01 5.57
CA ARG A 134 -14.28 20.35 5.56
C ARG A 134 -13.57 20.66 6.87
N THR A 135 -14.13 20.24 8.00
CA THR A 135 -13.52 20.39 9.31
C THR A 135 -12.24 19.55 9.43
N ALA A 136 -12.31 18.27 9.06
CA ALA A 136 -11.14 17.36 9.15
C ALA A 136 -9.99 17.79 8.23
N LEU A 137 -10.28 18.38 7.06
CA LEU A 137 -9.30 18.78 6.06
C LEU A 137 -9.04 20.30 6.01
N LYS A 138 -9.49 21.03 7.02
CA LYS A 138 -9.27 22.48 7.09
C LYS A 138 -7.77 22.80 7.03
N ASP A 139 -7.41 23.79 6.18
CA ASP A 139 -6.02 24.28 5.99
C ASP A 139 -5.04 23.23 5.42
N LEU A 140 -5.52 22.06 5.01
CA LEU A 140 -4.67 21.05 4.37
C LEU A 140 -4.36 21.48 2.92
N ARG A 141 -3.08 21.39 2.56
CA ARG A 141 -2.58 21.66 1.20
C ARG A 141 -2.70 20.39 0.34
N ALA A 142 -3.90 20.16 -0.22
CA ALA A 142 -4.19 18.98 -1.04
C ALA A 142 -3.45 18.96 -2.40
N ASP A 143 -2.91 20.10 -2.81
CA ASP A 143 -2.01 20.21 -3.97
C ASP A 143 -0.62 19.59 -3.71
N ILE A 144 -0.26 19.40 -2.45
CA ILE A 144 1.02 18.80 -2.02
C ILE A 144 0.85 17.41 -1.43
N ALA A 145 -0.15 17.22 -0.56
CA ALA A 145 -0.38 15.99 0.16
C ALA A 145 -1.46 15.15 -0.52
N THR A 146 -1.15 13.89 -0.84
CA THR A 146 -2.16 12.93 -1.31
C THR A 146 -3.11 12.55 -0.18
N ILE A 147 -4.41 12.51 -0.46
CA ILE A 147 -5.43 12.08 0.50
C ILE A 147 -5.97 10.72 0.08
N ALA A 148 -5.83 9.73 0.96
CA ALA A 148 -6.36 8.40 0.79
C ALA A 148 -7.53 8.14 1.76
N LEU A 149 -8.48 7.30 1.36
CA LEU A 149 -9.56 6.85 2.21
C LEU A 149 -9.38 5.39 2.62
N ASP A 150 -9.60 5.09 3.91
CA ASP A 150 -9.89 3.75 4.39
C ASP A 150 -11.33 3.72 4.92
N HIS A 151 -12.17 2.95 4.28
CA HIS A 151 -13.61 2.96 4.52
C HIS A 151 -14.07 2.02 5.64
N GLY A 152 -13.13 1.38 6.34
CA GLY A 152 -13.45 0.41 7.38
C GLY A 152 -14.40 -0.66 6.85
N ALA A 153 -15.59 -0.75 7.43
CA ALA A 153 -16.64 -1.68 7.02
C ALA A 153 -17.49 -1.20 5.82
N GLY A 154 -17.26 0.02 5.32
CA GLY A 154 -18.04 0.60 4.21
C GLY A 154 -17.51 0.20 2.82
N SER A 155 -18.36 0.32 1.79
CA SER A 155 -17.96 0.15 0.39
C SER A 155 -17.19 1.33 -0.20
N GLY A 156 -17.17 2.44 0.51
CA GLY A 156 -16.42 3.65 0.17
C GLY A 156 -17.07 4.63 -0.80
N VAL A 157 -18.11 4.24 -1.53
CA VAL A 157 -18.69 5.09 -2.59
C VAL A 157 -19.17 6.43 -2.05
N THR A 158 -19.87 6.46 -0.91
CA THR A 158 -20.37 7.70 -0.32
C THR A 158 -19.24 8.61 0.13
N ALA A 159 -18.25 8.07 0.82
CA ALA A 159 -17.11 8.86 1.30
C ALA A 159 -16.25 9.38 0.14
N ALA A 160 -16.04 8.55 -0.90
CA ALA A 160 -15.37 8.96 -2.13
C ALA A 160 -16.09 10.13 -2.80
N THR A 161 -17.43 10.09 -2.86
CA THR A 161 -18.23 11.18 -3.39
C THR A 161 -18.09 12.46 -2.56
N LEU A 162 -18.12 12.36 -1.23
CA LEU A 162 -17.91 13.51 -0.34
C LEU A 162 -16.52 14.12 -0.53
N LEU A 163 -15.47 13.30 -0.61
CA LEU A 163 -14.11 13.78 -0.86
C LEU A 163 -14.00 14.43 -2.24
N GLY A 164 -14.65 13.85 -3.26
CA GLY A 164 -14.70 14.46 -4.58
C GLY A 164 -15.40 15.83 -4.58
N LEU A 165 -16.49 15.97 -3.84
CA LEU A 165 -17.18 17.27 -3.70
C LEU A 165 -16.31 18.29 -2.98
N TRP A 166 -15.63 17.89 -1.90
CA TRP A 166 -14.67 18.75 -1.21
C TRP A 166 -13.52 19.18 -2.13
N GLY A 167 -13.03 18.25 -2.95
CA GLY A 167 -11.97 18.55 -3.93
C GLY A 167 -12.36 19.59 -4.98
N GLN A 168 -13.65 19.64 -5.39
CA GLN A 168 -14.15 20.66 -6.31
C GLN A 168 -14.16 22.07 -5.71
N GLU A 169 -14.08 22.20 -4.41
CA GLU A 169 -14.00 23.49 -3.71
C GLU A 169 -12.58 24.05 -3.66
N GLN A 170 -11.56 23.26 -4.06
CA GLN A 170 -10.17 23.68 -4.05
C GLN A 170 -9.80 24.49 -5.31
N ASP A 171 -8.73 25.28 -5.23
CA ASP A 171 -8.30 26.18 -6.32
C ASP A 171 -7.93 25.43 -7.62
N THR A 172 -7.39 24.20 -7.50
CA THR A 172 -6.90 23.40 -8.63
C THR A 172 -7.41 21.95 -8.57
N PRO A 173 -8.73 21.70 -8.68
CA PRO A 173 -9.31 20.38 -8.49
C PRO A 173 -8.64 19.28 -9.33
N ALA A 174 -8.41 19.52 -10.61
CA ALA A 174 -7.86 18.50 -11.52
C ALA A 174 -6.42 18.05 -11.21
N SER A 175 -5.67 18.79 -10.39
CA SER A 175 -4.31 18.45 -9.98
C SER A 175 -4.24 17.71 -8.66
N LEU A 176 -5.39 17.54 -7.96
CA LEU A 176 -5.43 16.86 -6.67
C LEU A 176 -5.18 15.37 -6.83
N LYS A 177 -4.44 14.81 -5.87
CA LYS A 177 -4.14 13.38 -5.84
C LYS A 177 -4.96 12.72 -4.74
N PHE A 178 -5.92 11.92 -5.17
CA PHE A 178 -6.78 11.16 -4.27
C PHE A 178 -6.60 9.66 -4.49
N ASP A 179 -6.62 8.90 -3.40
CA ASP A 179 -6.85 7.46 -3.42
C ASP A 179 -8.25 7.24 -2.80
N PHE A 180 -9.26 7.20 -3.64
CA PHE A 180 -10.64 7.00 -3.21
C PHE A 180 -10.89 5.61 -2.63
N ASN A 181 -10.13 4.60 -3.08
CA ASN A 181 -10.09 3.26 -2.50
C ASN A 181 -11.46 2.58 -2.34
N MET A 182 -12.40 2.79 -3.25
CA MET A 182 -13.71 2.14 -3.20
C MET A 182 -13.57 0.63 -3.32
N ASP A 183 -14.15 -0.14 -2.37
CA ASP A 183 -13.97 -1.59 -2.27
C ASP A 183 -15.26 -2.29 -1.83
N PRO A 184 -16.21 -2.55 -2.75
CA PRO A 184 -17.43 -3.26 -2.42
C PRO A 184 -17.20 -4.74 -2.09
N LEU A 185 -16.19 -5.40 -2.69
CA LEU A 185 -15.89 -6.80 -2.40
C LEU A 185 -15.29 -6.97 -1.02
N GLY A 186 -14.34 -6.12 -0.63
CA GLY A 186 -13.82 -6.09 0.71
C GLY A 186 -14.88 -5.73 1.76
N CYS A 187 -15.80 -4.82 1.45
CA CYS A 187 -16.96 -4.56 2.32
C CYS A 187 -17.79 -5.83 2.52
N LEU A 188 -18.13 -6.55 1.44
CA LEU A 188 -18.87 -7.81 1.53
C LEU A 188 -18.12 -8.85 2.35
N ALA A 189 -16.83 -9.01 2.10
CA ALA A 189 -16.03 -10.01 2.80
C ALA A 189 -15.89 -9.72 4.31
N ARG A 190 -15.77 -8.43 4.69
CA ARG A 190 -15.67 -8.02 6.11
C ARG A 190 -16.99 -8.08 6.86
N THR A 191 -18.10 -7.72 6.19
CA THR A 191 -19.39 -7.51 6.88
C THR A 191 -20.44 -8.58 6.56
N GLY A 192 -20.23 -9.37 5.51
CA GLY A 192 -21.22 -10.31 4.99
C GLY A 192 -22.41 -9.64 4.27
N MET A 193 -22.40 -8.32 4.13
CA MET A 193 -23.56 -7.56 3.61
C MET A 193 -23.16 -6.46 2.62
N LEU A 194 -23.98 -6.27 1.58
CA LEU A 194 -23.95 -5.12 0.69
C LEU A 194 -25.36 -4.56 0.51
N LYS A 195 -25.54 -3.27 0.75
CA LYS A 195 -26.83 -2.60 0.56
C LYS A 195 -27.30 -2.73 -0.90
N GLY A 196 -28.40 -3.41 -1.12
CA GLY A 196 -28.97 -3.69 -2.43
C GLY A 196 -28.29 -4.82 -3.21
N GLY A 197 -27.40 -5.58 -2.58
CA GLY A 197 -26.69 -6.70 -3.20
C GLY A 197 -25.54 -6.27 -4.13
N LEU A 198 -24.87 -7.27 -4.71
CA LEU A 198 -23.62 -7.10 -5.45
C LEU A 198 -23.81 -6.25 -6.72
N ASN A 199 -24.85 -6.54 -7.52
CA ASN A 199 -25.11 -5.79 -8.76
C ASN A 199 -25.36 -4.30 -8.51
N ALA A 200 -26.11 -3.96 -7.47
CA ALA A 200 -26.35 -2.58 -7.11
C ALA A 200 -25.09 -1.89 -6.55
N ALA A 201 -24.23 -2.64 -5.86
CA ALA A 201 -22.96 -2.11 -5.37
C ALA A 201 -22.01 -1.80 -6.54
N PHE A 202 -21.90 -2.68 -7.52
CA PHE A 202 -21.09 -2.43 -8.72
C PHE A 202 -21.67 -1.31 -9.60
N ALA A 203 -22.98 -1.20 -9.73
CA ALA A 203 -23.58 -0.08 -10.47
C ALA A 203 -23.22 1.28 -9.82
N ARG A 204 -23.28 1.35 -8.47
CA ARG A 204 -22.86 2.57 -7.74
C ARG A 204 -21.36 2.82 -7.87
N LEU A 205 -20.54 1.78 -7.76
CA LEU A 205 -19.09 1.88 -7.97
C LEU A 205 -18.76 2.43 -9.36
N SER A 206 -19.37 1.86 -10.40
CA SER A 206 -19.13 2.25 -11.79
C SER A 206 -19.52 3.72 -12.03
N ALA A 207 -20.69 4.14 -11.55
CA ALA A 207 -21.12 5.52 -11.69
C ALA A 207 -20.20 6.50 -10.95
N ALA A 208 -19.79 6.17 -9.73
CA ALA A 208 -18.86 7.00 -8.97
C ALA A 208 -17.46 7.03 -9.61
N ALA A 209 -16.96 5.87 -10.07
CA ALA A 209 -15.65 5.77 -10.73
C ALA A 209 -15.60 6.59 -12.03
N GLN A 210 -16.68 6.58 -12.81
CA GLN A 210 -16.77 7.42 -14.00
C GLN A 210 -16.71 8.92 -13.65
N SER A 211 -17.58 9.38 -12.76
CA SER A 211 -17.64 10.78 -12.38
C SER A 211 -16.35 11.28 -11.71
N LEU A 212 -15.80 10.49 -10.80
CA LEU A 212 -14.57 10.85 -10.09
C LEU A 212 -13.34 10.76 -11.00
N GLY A 213 -13.27 9.78 -11.91
CA GLY A 213 -12.17 9.63 -12.86
C GLY A 213 -12.14 10.75 -13.91
N GLU A 214 -13.29 11.27 -14.32
CA GLU A 214 -13.38 12.46 -15.20
C GLU A 214 -12.91 13.72 -14.45
N ALA A 215 -13.25 13.87 -13.17
CA ALA A 215 -12.87 15.03 -12.37
C ALA A 215 -11.42 14.99 -11.87
N TYR A 216 -10.90 13.79 -11.58
CA TYR A 216 -9.58 13.56 -10.99
C TYR A 216 -8.81 12.47 -11.76
N PRO A 217 -8.20 12.78 -12.91
CA PRO A 217 -7.57 11.78 -13.79
C PRO A 217 -6.40 11.00 -13.16
N GLU A 218 -5.74 11.59 -12.15
CA GLU A 218 -4.61 10.98 -11.43
C GLU A 218 -5.04 10.16 -10.20
N ALA A 219 -6.35 10.05 -9.92
CA ALA A 219 -6.83 9.42 -8.71
C ALA A 219 -6.84 7.90 -8.78
N GLY A 220 -6.49 7.24 -7.67
CA GLY A 220 -6.79 5.84 -7.42
C GLY A 220 -8.26 5.67 -7.06
N LEU A 221 -9.05 5.02 -7.93
CA LEU A 221 -10.51 4.93 -7.76
C LEU A 221 -10.94 3.73 -6.92
N VAL A 222 -10.35 2.57 -7.18
CA VAL A 222 -10.73 1.28 -6.59
C VAL A 222 -9.53 0.67 -5.88
N ARG A 223 -9.77 0.07 -4.72
CA ARG A 223 -8.80 -0.76 -4.01
C ARG A 223 -9.31 -2.20 -3.97
N ILE A 224 -8.40 -3.14 -4.13
CA ILE A 224 -8.63 -4.53 -3.81
C ILE A 224 -7.81 -4.83 -2.57
N ASP A 225 -8.49 -5.25 -1.50
CA ASP A 225 -7.90 -5.45 -0.18
C ASP A 225 -8.07 -6.90 0.26
N ALA A 226 -6.98 -7.64 0.32
CA ALA A 226 -6.98 -9.02 0.76
C ALA A 226 -6.61 -9.20 2.24
N ARG A 227 -6.49 -8.11 3.03
CA ARG A 227 -6.21 -8.19 4.47
C ARG A 227 -7.17 -9.13 5.21
N MET A 228 -8.46 -9.19 4.80
CA MET A 228 -9.42 -10.12 5.40
C MET A 228 -9.04 -11.59 5.20
N VAL A 229 -8.36 -11.94 4.12
CA VAL A 229 -7.88 -13.32 3.88
C VAL A 229 -6.70 -13.62 4.80
N HIS A 230 -5.76 -12.67 4.90
CA HIS A 230 -4.64 -12.74 5.84
C HIS A 230 -5.12 -12.87 7.30
N GLU A 231 -6.01 -11.99 7.74
CA GLU A 231 -6.56 -11.96 9.11
C GLU A 231 -7.38 -13.23 9.45
N ALA A 232 -7.97 -13.86 8.43
CA ALA A 232 -8.63 -15.15 8.59
C ALA A 232 -7.67 -16.37 8.63
N GLY A 233 -6.35 -16.13 8.55
CA GLY A 233 -5.33 -17.17 8.56
C GLY A 233 -5.02 -17.76 7.18
N GLY A 234 -5.34 -17.05 6.12
CA GLY A 234 -4.95 -17.42 4.75
C GLY A 234 -3.43 -17.43 4.58
N SER A 235 -2.94 -18.32 3.71
CA SER A 235 -1.53 -18.31 3.30
C SER A 235 -1.25 -17.18 2.30
N ASP A 236 0.05 -16.88 2.08
CA ASP A 236 0.47 -15.87 1.11
C ASP A 236 -0.09 -16.15 -0.31
N ALA A 237 -0.12 -17.44 -0.71
CA ALA A 237 -0.70 -17.84 -1.99
C ALA A 237 -2.22 -17.63 -2.04
N GLN A 238 -2.93 -17.90 -0.95
CA GLN A 238 -4.38 -17.66 -0.87
C GLN A 238 -4.72 -16.17 -0.88
N GLU A 239 -3.93 -15.35 -0.19
CA GLU A 239 -4.08 -13.90 -0.21
C GLU A 239 -3.87 -13.32 -1.61
N LEU A 240 -2.78 -13.71 -2.30
CA LEU A 240 -2.52 -13.30 -3.67
C LEU A 240 -3.60 -13.80 -4.64
N ALA A 241 -4.08 -15.05 -4.48
CA ALA A 241 -5.16 -15.58 -5.30
C ALA A 241 -6.46 -14.77 -5.13
N ALA A 242 -6.80 -14.39 -3.90
CA ALA A 242 -7.96 -13.54 -3.63
C ALA A 242 -7.82 -12.15 -4.26
N LEU A 243 -6.63 -11.53 -4.18
CA LEU A 243 -6.34 -10.25 -4.85
C LEU A 243 -6.58 -10.34 -6.36
N ILE A 244 -5.98 -11.36 -7.02
CA ILE A 244 -6.09 -11.54 -8.47
C ILE A 244 -7.53 -11.86 -8.89
N ALA A 245 -8.24 -12.67 -8.11
CA ALA A 245 -9.63 -13.04 -8.42
C ALA A 245 -10.62 -11.89 -8.22
N SER A 246 -10.25 -10.88 -7.42
CA SER A 246 -11.08 -9.71 -7.15
C SER A 246 -10.82 -8.55 -8.10
N ALA A 247 -9.69 -8.57 -8.83
CA ALA A 247 -9.31 -7.58 -9.84
C ALA A 247 -10.02 -7.81 -11.17
#